data_7a3347c57b6c2a2428b80a402f4eedab
#
_entry.id   7a3347c57b6c2a2428b80a402f4eedab
#
_cell.length_a   1.000
_cell.length_b   1.000
_cell.length_c   1.000
_cell.angle_alpha   90.00
_cell.angle_beta   90.00
_cell.angle_gamma   90.00
#
_symmetry.space_group_name_H-M   'P 1'
#
loop_
_entity.id
_entity.type
_entity.pdbx_description
1 polymer ?
#
loop_
_entity_poly.entity_id
_entity_poly.type
_entity_poly.pdbx_seq_one_letter_code
_entity_poly.pdbx_strand_id
1 'polypeptide(L)'
;MVDDGSSSVSLPELPLLGVLPGTGGLTRLVDKRRVRRDRADFFCTTEEGLLAPKALKWGLVDHIAPPSQFKKLISDRIEKWTDKEKRAKIGLKIEPLQREINSNEIIYKYLSVKVNRQDRYAELRLYGPDRDCPSNIEEIFSLGSKFWPLQIIREVEDAILHLRLNEPQICTWLFKSEGDLKHSTNYSLALYEHRNVWWIREINSTIERTLKRVDVSARSLIAAVEPESCFSGFLLEFVLAADQALMLLDGFEDEPDLEAEVTPTELNFGHYKMANGLSRLQTRF
;
A
#
# COMPACT_ATOMS: atom_id res chain seq x y z
N MET A 1 -22.01 -4.96 -18.61
CA MET A 1 -21.74 -6.08 -19.56
C MET A 1 -22.75 -6.01 -20.69
N VAL A 2 -22.34 -6.33 -21.91
CA VAL A 2 -23.30 -6.43 -23.06
C VAL A 2 -24.15 -7.69 -22.88
N ASP A 3 -25.43 -7.57 -23.12
CA ASP A 3 -26.38 -8.69 -23.16
C ASP A 3 -26.74 -8.98 -24.65
N ASP A 4 -25.87 -9.74 -25.29
CA ASP A 4 -25.97 -10.12 -26.72
C ASP A 4 -26.16 -11.64 -26.90
N GLY A 5 -26.39 -12.37 -25.81
CA GLY A 5 -26.55 -13.81 -25.79
C GLY A 5 -25.23 -14.61 -25.92
N SER A 6 -24.10 -13.94 -26.19
CA SER A 6 -22.80 -14.61 -26.38
C SER A 6 -21.74 -14.12 -25.41
N SER A 7 -21.80 -12.87 -24.97
CA SER A 7 -20.82 -12.31 -24.01
C SER A 7 -20.90 -13.02 -22.66
N SER A 8 -19.75 -13.50 -22.16
CA SER A 8 -19.64 -14.18 -20.89
C SER A 8 -18.50 -13.60 -20.04
N VAL A 9 -18.52 -13.87 -18.74
CA VAL A 9 -17.43 -13.63 -17.79
C VAL A 9 -17.00 -14.95 -17.19
N SER A 10 -15.68 -15.15 -17.05
CA SER A 10 -15.12 -16.41 -16.50
C SER A 10 -13.82 -16.15 -15.73
N LEU A 11 -13.40 -17.14 -14.96
CA LEU A 11 -12.05 -17.29 -14.41
C LEU A 11 -11.45 -18.59 -14.98
N PRO A 12 -10.89 -18.54 -16.19
CA PRO A 12 -10.55 -19.73 -16.93
C PRO A 12 -9.29 -20.45 -16.40
N GLU A 13 -8.58 -19.87 -15.43
CA GLU A 13 -7.31 -20.39 -14.92
C GLU A 13 -7.47 -21.78 -14.29
N LEU A 14 -8.53 -22.01 -13.53
CA LEU A 14 -8.74 -23.31 -12.87
C LEU A 14 -9.15 -24.39 -13.86
N PRO A 15 -10.19 -24.24 -14.68
CA PRO A 15 -10.62 -25.29 -15.59
C PRO A 15 -9.61 -25.58 -16.72
N LEU A 16 -8.90 -24.57 -17.22
CA LEU A 16 -7.98 -24.75 -18.35
C LEU A 16 -6.54 -25.04 -17.92
N LEU A 17 -6.08 -24.47 -16.83
CA LEU A 17 -4.67 -24.56 -16.41
C LEU A 17 -4.46 -25.32 -15.10
N GLY A 18 -5.52 -25.66 -14.38
CA GLY A 18 -5.45 -26.32 -13.08
C GLY A 18 -4.80 -25.48 -11.99
N VAL A 19 -4.79 -24.14 -12.15
CA VAL A 19 -4.21 -23.19 -11.19
C VAL A 19 -5.26 -22.26 -10.62
N LEU A 20 -5.08 -21.85 -9.36
CA LEU A 20 -5.95 -20.84 -8.75
C LEU A 20 -5.70 -19.46 -9.38
N PRO A 21 -6.73 -18.58 -9.43
CA PRO A 21 -6.60 -17.21 -9.88
C PRO A 21 -5.68 -16.40 -8.95
N GLY A 22 -4.36 -16.53 -9.12
CA GLY A 22 -3.31 -15.99 -8.25
C GLY A 22 -3.26 -14.46 -8.19
N THR A 23 -3.91 -13.77 -9.15
CA THR A 23 -4.07 -12.30 -9.13
C THR A 23 -5.15 -11.81 -8.18
N GLY A 24 -5.75 -12.69 -7.37
CA GLY A 24 -6.76 -12.38 -6.37
C GLY A 24 -8.18 -12.37 -6.90
N GLY A 25 -8.48 -13.09 -7.99
CA GLY A 25 -9.82 -13.18 -8.56
C GLY A 25 -10.85 -13.71 -7.57
N LEU A 26 -10.57 -14.83 -6.91
CA LEU A 26 -11.45 -15.42 -5.89
C LEU A 26 -11.66 -14.51 -4.69
N THR A 27 -10.60 -13.91 -4.17
CA THR A 27 -10.68 -12.94 -3.06
C THR A 27 -11.58 -11.76 -3.42
N ARG A 28 -11.42 -11.21 -4.63
CA ARG A 28 -12.26 -10.09 -5.09
C ARG A 28 -13.72 -10.48 -5.27
N LEU A 29 -14.02 -11.70 -5.72
CA LEU A 29 -15.39 -12.17 -5.83
C LEU A 29 -16.07 -12.23 -4.47
N VAL A 30 -15.43 -12.80 -3.47
CA VAL A 30 -16.01 -13.01 -2.14
C VAL A 30 -15.97 -11.73 -1.31
N ASP A 31 -14.79 -11.10 -1.18
CA ASP A 31 -14.60 -10.00 -0.24
C ASP A 31 -15.09 -8.66 -0.79
N LYS A 32 -14.84 -8.38 -2.06
CA LYS A 32 -15.18 -7.09 -2.68
C LYS A 32 -16.54 -7.10 -3.35
N ARG A 33 -16.83 -8.12 -4.15
CA ARG A 33 -18.11 -8.26 -4.89
C ARG A 33 -19.20 -8.88 -4.04
N ARG A 34 -18.87 -9.44 -2.89
CA ARG A 34 -19.83 -10.10 -1.98
C ARG A 34 -20.61 -11.23 -2.64
N VAL A 35 -19.99 -11.88 -3.61
CA VAL A 35 -20.57 -13.09 -4.21
C VAL A 35 -20.56 -14.19 -3.14
N ARG A 36 -21.69 -14.88 -2.99
CA ARG A 36 -21.81 -16.00 -2.05
C ARG A 36 -20.79 -17.07 -2.40
N ARG A 37 -20.08 -17.60 -1.39
CA ARG A 37 -18.92 -18.47 -1.57
C ARG A 37 -19.18 -19.67 -2.46
N ASP A 38 -20.29 -20.37 -2.28
CA ASP A 38 -20.67 -21.51 -3.12
C ASP A 38 -20.82 -21.15 -4.61
N ARG A 39 -21.29 -19.92 -4.90
CA ARG A 39 -21.36 -19.43 -6.28
C ARG A 39 -19.99 -19.04 -6.82
N ALA A 40 -19.11 -18.50 -5.98
CA ALA A 40 -17.75 -18.16 -6.36
C ALA A 40 -16.95 -19.44 -6.68
N ASP A 41 -17.11 -20.48 -5.86
CA ASP A 41 -16.48 -21.79 -6.06
C ASP A 41 -16.97 -22.44 -7.37
N PHE A 42 -18.28 -22.45 -7.61
CA PHE A 42 -18.84 -22.93 -8.88
C PHE A 42 -18.34 -22.11 -10.08
N PHE A 43 -18.34 -20.78 -9.94
CA PHE A 43 -17.95 -19.88 -11.03
C PHE A 43 -16.50 -20.09 -11.47
N CYS A 44 -15.58 -20.31 -10.54
CA CYS A 44 -14.17 -20.52 -10.88
C CYS A 44 -13.91 -21.89 -11.55
N THR A 45 -14.86 -22.84 -11.46
CA THR A 45 -14.74 -24.15 -12.11
C THR A 45 -15.46 -24.23 -13.46
N THR A 46 -16.12 -23.15 -13.88
CA THR A 46 -16.90 -23.10 -15.12
C THR A 46 -16.06 -22.53 -16.27
N GLU A 47 -15.76 -23.36 -17.28
CA GLU A 47 -14.93 -22.96 -18.43
C GLU A 47 -15.63 -21.91 -19.29
N GLU A 48 -16.90 -22.13 -19.65
CA GLU A 48 -17.69 -21.25 -20.51
C GLU A 48 -18.03 -19.91 -19.83
N GLY A 49 -17.92 -19.85 -18.51
CA GLY A 49 -18.29 -18.69 -17.72
C GLY A 49 -19.80 -18.50 -17.59
N LEU A 50 -20.21 -17.29 -17.25
CA LEU A 50 -21.63 -16.95 -17.07
C LEU A 50 -22.05 -15.83 -18.02
N LEU A 51 -23.17 -16.04 -18.70
CA LEU A 51 -23.82 -15.05 -19.57
C LEU A 51 -24.39 -13.89 -18.75
N ALA A 52 -24.65 -12.77 -19.41
CA ALA A 52 -25.04 -11.50 -18.82
C ALA A 52 -26.15 -11.57 -17.76
N PRO A 53 -27.34 -12.22 -18.00
CA PRO A 53 -28.41 -12.28 -17.01
C PRO A 53 -27.98 -13.02 -15.71
N LYS A 54 -27.26 -14.13 -15.86
CA LYS A 54 -26.77 -14.92 -14.71
C LYS A 54 -25.62 -14.20 -13.98
N ALA A 55 -24.73 -13.54 -14.72
CA ALA A 55 -23.66 -12.74 -14.16
C ALA A 55 -24.20 -11.57 -13.31
N LEU A 56 -25.24 -10.89 -13.78
CA LEU A 56 -25.94 -9.86 -13.02
C LEU A 56 -26.59 -10.44 -11.75
N LYS A 57 -27.35 -11.53 -11.89
CA LYS A 57 -28.05 -12.19 -10.78
C LYS A 57 -27.09 -12.65 -9.67
N TRP A 58 -25.85 -12.99 -10.03
CA TRP A 58 -24.83 -13.46 -9.08
C TRP A 58 -23.95 -12.34 -8.54
N GLY A 59 -24.12 -11.10 -9.02
CA GLY A 59 -23.34 -9.95 -8.57
C GLY A 59 -21.95 -9.86 -9.19
N LEU A 60 -21.67 -10.63 -10.23
CA LEU A 60 -20.39 -10.56 -10.96
C LEU A 60 -20.26 -9.26 -11.76
N VAL A 61 -21.38 -8.74 -12.25
CA VAL A 61 -21.47 -7.45 -12.95
C VAL A 61 -22.58 -6.61 -12.32
N ASP A 62 -22.48 -5.29 -12.45
CA ASP A 62 -23.44 -4.35 -11.85
C ASP A 62 -24.62 -4.03 -12.77
N HIS A 63 -24.40 -4.07 -14.09
CA HIS A 63 -25.39 -3.73 -15.09
C HIS A 63 -25.19 -4.53 -16.36
N ILE A 64 -26.31 -4.80 -17.02
CA ILE A 64 -26.35 -5.37 -18.36
C ILE A 64 -27.21 -4.49 -19.26
N ALA A 65 -26.91 -4.47 -20.55
CA ALA A 65 -27.73 -3.81 -21.56
C ALA A 65 -27.53 -4.47 -22.93
N PRO A 66 -28.55 -4.46 -23.80
CA PRO A 66 -28.40 -4.90 -25.17
C PRO A 66 -27.39 -4.01 -25.92
N PRO A 67 -26.76 -4.50 -27.01
CA PRO A 67 -25.73 -3.77 -27.76
C PRO A 67 -26.16 -2.34 -28.15
N SER A 68 -27.42 -2.15 -28.54
CA SER A 68 -27.94 -0.85 -28.94
C SER A 68 -28.02 0.19 -27.84
N GLN A 69 -28.07 -0.23 -26.54
CA GLN A 69 -28.20 0.65 -25.38
C GLN A 69 -26.92 0.71 -24.56
N PHE A 70 -25.94 -0.13 -24.86
CA PHE A 70 -24.76 -0.27 -24.01
C PHE A 70 -23.90 1.01 -23.90
N LYS A 71 -23.70 1.69 -25.04
CA LYS A 71 -22.98 2.98 -25.05
C LYS A 71 -23.69 4.04 -24.20
N LYS A 72 -25.02 4.11 -24.31
CA LYS A 72 -25.81 5.04 -23.50
C LYS A 72 -25.70 4.73 -22.02
N LEU A 73 -25.83 3.45 -21.64
CA LEU A 73 -25.67 3.01 -20.25
C LEU A 73 -24.32 3.44 -19.68
N ILE A 74 -23.23 3.29 -20.45
CA ILE A 74 -21.89 3.72 -20.01
C ILE A 74 -21.86 5.25 -19.81
N SER A 75 -22.36 6.03 -20.78
CA SER A 75 -22.37 7.50 -20.69
C SER A 75 -23.15 8.00 -19.48
N ASP A 76 -24.37 7.47 -19.27
CA ASP A 76 -25.22 7.82 -18.13
C ASP A 76 -24.54 7.49 -16.78
N ARG A 77 -23.76 6.38 -16.73
CA ARG A 77 -23.01 6.01 -15.52
C ARG A 77 -21.81 6.90 -15.28
N ILE A 78 -21.05 7.23 -16.34
CA ILE A 78 -19.92 8.15 -16.25
C ILE A 78 -20.42 9.52 -15.77
N GLU A 79 -21.50 10.03 -16.37
CA GLU A 79 -22.07 11.32 -15.98
C GLU A 79 -22.50 11.35 -14.51
N LYS A 80 -23.19 10.27 -14.05
CA LYS A 80 -23.60 10.15 -12.64
C LYS A 80 -22.43 10.11 -11.65
N TRP A 81 -21.31 9.51 -12.04
CA TRP A 81 -20.13 9.38 -11.16
C TRP A 81 -19.12 10.51 -11.30
N THR A 82 -19.23 11.31 -12.37
CA THR A 82 -18.36 12.45 -12.61
C THR A 82 -18.96 13.71 -12.01
N ASP A 83 -18.62 13.98 -10.76
CA ASP A 83 -18.91 15.27 -10.14
C ASP A 83 -17.83 16.29 -10.55
N LYS A 84 -18.11 17.04 -11.61
CA LYS A 84 -17.16 18.00 -12.18
C LYS A 84 -16.84 19.17 -11.25
N GLU A 85 -17.68 19.46 -10.26
CA GLU A 85 -17.51 20.59 -9.36
C GLU A 85 -16.61 20.26 -8.16
N LYS A 86 -16.53 18.99 -7.76
CA LYS A 86 -15.75 18.55 -6.58
C LYS A 86 -14.31 18.18 -6.87
N ARG A 87 -13.87 18.18 -8.13
CA ARG A 87 -12.50 17.87 -8.46
C ARG A 87 -11.60 19.09 -8.37
N ALA A 88 -10.44 18.93 -7.73
CA ALA A 88 -9.40 19.94 -7.79
C ALA A 88 -9.04 20.25 -9.24
N LYS A 89 -9.03 21.53 -9.59
CA LYS A 89 -8.66 22.00 -10.95
C LYS A 89 -7.15 22.02 -11.17
N ILE A 90 -6.39 21.96 -10.09
CA ILE A 90 -4.92 22.06 -10.09
C ILE A 90 -4.38 20.73 -9.56
N GLY A 91 -3.52 20.09 -10.35
CA GLY A 91 -2.75 18.92 -9.94
C GLY A 91 -1.37 19.30 -9.42
N LEU A 92 -0.65 18.32 -8.88
CA LEU A 92 0.74 18.48 -8.46
C LEU A 92 1.66 17.74 -9.44
N LYS A 93 2.76 18.39 -9.80
CA LYS A 93 3.80 17.76 -10.59
C LYS A 93 4.62 16.83 -9.69
N ILE A 94 4.68 15.56 -10.06
CA ILE A 94 5.52 14.59 -9.37
C ILE A 94 6.89 14.58 -10.05
N GLU A 95 7.91 15.00 -9.32
CA GLU A 95 9.29 14.97 -9.80
C GLU A 95 9.85 13.54 -9.78
N PRO A 96 10.76 13.17 -10.71
CA PRO A 96 11.45 11.88 -10.68
C PRO A 96 12.19 11.69 -9.35
N LEU A 97 12.23 10.44 -8.86
CA LEU A 97 13.08 10.08 -7.74
C LEU A 97 14.54 10.16 -8.12
N GLN A 98 15.35 10.71 -7.23
CA GLN A 98 16.80 10.66 -7.33
C GLN A 98 17.30 9.53 -6.43
N ARG A 99 18.14 8.67 -7.00
CA ARG A 99 18.78 7.57 -6.29
C ARG A 99 20.17 7.30 -6.85
N GLU A 100 21.03 6.83 -5.98
CA GLU A 100 22.34 6.33 -6.34
C GLU A 100 22.36 4.82 -6.09
N ILE A 101 22.83 4.04 -7.07
CA ILE A 101 22.91 2.58 -6.97
C ILE A 101 24.37 2.19 -7.08
N ASN A 102 24.87 1.60 -6.01
CA ASN A 102 26.19 0.97 -5.94
C ASN A 102 26.04 -0.56 -5.94
N SER A 103 27.15 -1.29 -5.91
CA SER A 103 27.12 -2.76 -5.93
C SER A 103 26.31 -3.39 -4.78
N ASN A 104 26.32 -2.79 -3.60
CA ASN A 104 25.70 -3.33 -2.40
C ASN A 104 24.75 -2.33 -1.70
N GLU A 105 24.49 -1.17 -2.30
CA GLU A 105 23.71 -0.14 -1.65
C GLU A 105 22.88 0.67 -2.67
N ILE A 106 21.67 1.05 -2.25
CA ILE A 106 20.83 2.00 -2.95
C ILE A 106 20.57 3.16 -1.98
N ILE A 107 20.91 4.37 -2.38
CA ILE A 107 20.80 5.57 -1.55
C ILE A 107 19.75 6.49 -2.16
N TYR A 108 18.74 6.84 -1.37
CA TYR A 108 17.77 7.88 -1.63
C TYR A 108 17.95 9.01 -0.62
N LYS A 109 17.07 9.99 -0.64
CA LYS A 109 17.11 11.08 0.35
C LYS A 109 16.70 10.63 1.74
N TYR A 110 15.63 9.84 1.85
CA TYR A 110 15.05 9.40 3.13
C TYR A 110 15.02 7.88 3.29
N LEU A 111 15.75 7.17 2.46
CA LEU A 111 15.91 5.73 2.55
C LEU A 111 17.30 5.31 2.08
N SER A 112 17.93 4.42 2.82
CA SER A 112 19.06 3.63 2.29
C SER A 112 18.73 2.14 2.34
N VAL A 113 19.22 1.41 1.35
CA VAL A 113 19.08 -0.05 1.27
C VAL A 113 20.46 -0.65 1.15
N LYS A 114 20.87 -1.43 2.14
CA LYS A 114 22.12 -2.20 2.09
C LYS A 114 21.80 -3.65 1.78
N VAL A 115 22.40 -4.18 0.70
CA VAL A 115 22.15 -5.54 0.22
C VAL A 115 23.31 -6.45 0.60
N ASN A 116 23.05 -7.40 1.48
CA ASN A 116 24.00 -8.48 1.81
C ASN A 116 23.61 -9.76 1.08
N ARG A 117 24.24 -10.00 -0.07
CA ARG A 117 23.94 -11.17 -0.89
C ARG A 117 24.45 -12.47 -0.32
N GLN A 118 25.52 -12.42 0.49
CA GLN A 118 26.10 -13.59 1.15
C GLN A 118 25.10 -14.15 2.17
N ASP A 119 24.54 -13.31 3.03
CA ASP A 119 23.61 -13.69 4.08
C ASP A 119 22.14 -13.54 3.64
N ARG A 120 21.90 -13.14 2.38
CA ARG A 120 20.58 -13.04 1.72
C ARG A 120 19.58 -12.12 2.41
N TYR A 121 20.05 -11.02 2.99
CA TYR A 121 19.14 -10.00 3.54
C TYR A 121 19.43 -8.63 2.97
N ALA A 122 18.45 -7.75 3.08
CA ALA A 122 18.59 -6.33 2.81
C ALA A 122 18.16 -5.53 4.05
N GLU A 123 18.98 -4.58 4.47
CA GLU A 123 18.62 -3.59 5.48
C GLU A 123 18.01 -2.38 4.77
N LEU A 124 16.79 -2.03 5.15
CA LEU A 124 16.07 -0.83 4.70
C LEU A 124 16.04 0.14 5.88
N ARG A 125 16.85 1.20 5.84
CA ARG A 125 16.88 2.22 6.87
C ARG A 125 16.10 3.45 6.43
N LEU A 126 15.02 3.70 7.13
CA LEU A 126 14.08 4.80 6.91
C LEU A 126 14.53 6.02 7.71
N TYR A 127 14.76 7.16 7.04
CA TYR A 127 15.17 8.39 7.72
C TYR A 127 13.97 9.30 8.00
N GLY A 128 13.94 9.81 9.22
CA GLY A 128 12.98 10.83 9.65
C GLY A 128 13.07 12.12 8.82
N PRO A 129 12.13 13.05 9.02
CA PRO A 129 12.15 14.32 8.31
C PRO A 129 13.32 15.20 8.77
N ASP A 130 13.92 15.92 7.81
CA ASP A 130 15.04 16.84 8.03
C ASP A 130 14.61 18.25 8.49
N ARG A 131 13.32 18.45 8.73
CA ARG A 131 12.71 19.72 9.14
C ARG A 131 11.39 19.51 9.86
N ASP A 132 10.93 20.55 10.53
CA ASP A 132 9.62 20.59 11.16
C ASP A 132 8.50 20.38 10.14
N CYS A 133 7.39 19.79 10.61
CA CYS A 133 6.18 19.67 9.82
C CYS A 133 5.62 21.06 9.49
N PRO A 134 5.25 21.34 8.23
CA PRO A 134 4.58 22.57 7.88
C PRO A 134 3.34 22.82 8.74
N SER A 135 3.09 24.09 9.08
CA SER A 135 2.05 24.48 10.02
C SER A 135 0.64 24.49 9.42
N ASN A 136 0.55 24.52 8.10
CA ASN A 136 -0.74 24.62 7.39
C ASN A 136 -0.73 23.87 6.05
N ILE A 137 -1.92 23.66 5.49
CA ILE A 137 -2.12 22.87 4.27
C ILE A 137 -1.54 23.55 3.02
N GLU A 138 -1.47 24.86 2.96
CA GLU A 138 -0.93 25.64 1.86
C GLU A 138 0.58 25.41 1.75
N GLU A 139 1.29 25.40 2.87
CA GLU A 139 2.72 25.06 2.94
C GLU A 139 2.96 23.63 2.52
N ILE A 140 2.16 22.67 3.02
CA ILE A 140 2.22 21.26 2.61
C ILE A 140 2.04 21.15 1.09
N PHE A 141 1.04 21.84 0.53
CA PHE A 141 0.78 21.83 -0.90
C PHE A 141 1.95 22.40 -1.70
N SER A 142 2.60 23.46 -1.21
CA SER A 142 3.74 24.11 -1.87
C SER A 142 4.97 23.20 -1.98
N LEU A 143 5.15 22.28 -1.03
CA LEU A 143 6.24 21.28 -1.07
C LEU A 143 6.03 20.23 -2.17
N GLY A 144 4.79 19.99 -2.57
CA GLY A 144 4.47 19.04 -3.63
C GLY A 144 5.04 17.65 -3.38
N SER A 145 5.81 17.14 -4.36
CA SER A 145 6.43 15.80 -4.24
C SER A 145 7.59 15.72 -3.23
N LYS A 146 8.05 16.87 -2.71
CA LYS A 146 9.09 16.97 -1.68
C LYS A 146 8.53 16.90 -0.25
N PHE A 147 7.21 16.87 -0.09
CA PHE A 147 6.59 16.63 1.22
C PHE A 147 7.04 15.26 1.74
N TRP A 148 7.69 15.24 2.91
CA TRP A 148 8.43 14.08 3.42
C TRP A 148 7.63 12.76 3.37
N PRO A 149 6.35 12.68 3.82
CA PRO A 149 5.62 11.42 3.78
C PRO A 149 5.43 10.87 2.36
N LEU A 150 5.22 11.75 1.37
CA LEU A 150 5.10 11.33 -0.02
C LEU A 150 6.46 10.91 -0.57
N GLN A 151 7.51 11.66 -0.26
CA GLN A 151 8.84 11.36 -0.77
C GLN A 151 9.35 10.02 -0.25
N ILE A 152 9.35 9.80 1.07
CA ILE A 152 9.85 8.56 1.66
C ILE A 152 9.04 7.34 1.19
N ILE A 153 7.70 7.45 1.09
CA ILE A 153 6.90 6.28 0.67
C ILE A 153 7.13 5.93 -0.80
N ARG A 154 7.43 6.91 -1.66
CA ARG A 154 7.82 6.66 -3.05
C ARG A 154 9.19 6.00 -3.15
N GLU A 155 10.14 6.41 -2.30
CA GLU A 155 11.46 5.80 -2.21
C GLU A 155 11.37 4.35 -1.75
N VAL A 156 10.55 4.07 -0.74
CA VAL A 156 10.27 2.72 -0.27
C VAL A 156 9.61 1.87 -1.36
N GLU A 157 8.62 2.40 -2.08
CA GLU A 157 7.96 1.65 -3.17
C GLU A 157 8.95 1.30 -4.29
N ASP A 158 9.82 2.22 -4.68
CA ASP A 158 10.86 2.00 -5.69
C ASP A 158 11.89 0.95 -5.21
N ALA A 159 12.35 1.04 -3.96
CA ALA A 159 13.27 0.09 -3.34
C ALA A 159 12.67 -1.33 -3.27
N ILE A 160 11.41 -1.46 -2.85
CA ILE A 160 10.71 -2.75 -2.81
C ILE A 160 10.65 -3.38 -4.21
N LEU A 161 10.32 -2.59 -5.23
CA LEU A 161 10.27 -3.08 -6.61
C LEU A 161 11.67 -3.50 -7.09
N HIS A 162 12.70 -2.70 -6.78
CA HIS A 162 14.08 -3.05 -7.11
C HIS A 162 14.49 -4.38 -6.46
N LEU A 163 14.30 -4.53 -5.15
CA LEU A 163 14.66 -5.75 -4.42
C LEU A 163 13.89 -6.98 -4.93
N ARG A 164 12.63 -6.83 -5.28
CA ARG A 164 11.82 -7.96 -5.79
C ARG A 164 12.21 -8.42 -7.17
N LEU A 165 12.58 -7.49 -8.05
CA LEU A 165 12.83 -7.76 -9.47
C LEU A 165 14.31 -8.00 -9.78
N ASN A 166 15.21 -7.29 -9.08
CA ASN A 166 16.64 -7.35 -9.38
C ASN A 166 17.44 -8.16 -8.36
N GLU A 167 16.89 -8.39 -7.15
CA GLU A 167 17.56 -9.13 -6.07
C GLU A 167 16.70 -10.32 -5.61
N PRO A 168 16.39 -11.29 -6.50
CA PRO A 168 15.46 -12.38 -6.17
C PRO A 168 16.00 -13.33 -5.09
N GLN A 169 17.31 -13.32 -4.85
CA GLN A 169 17.95 -14.17 -3.83
C GLN A 169 17.84 -13.57 -2.41
N ILE A 170 17.53 -12.29 -2.29
CA ILE A 170 17.32 -11.67 -0.99
C ILE A 170 15.98 -12.14 -0.44
N CYS A 171 16.03 -12.88 0.67
CA CYS A 171 14.85 -13.51 1.27
C CYS A 171 14.37 -12.82 2.56
N THR A 172 15.19 -11.95 3.16
CA THR A 172 14.86 -11.24 4.40
C THR A 172 15.03 -9.73 4.20
N TRP A 173 14.05 -8.96 4.67
CA TRP A 173 14.15 -7.50 4.77
C TRP A 173 14.15 -7.09 6.23
N LEU A 174 15.17 -6.33 6.61
CA LEU A 174 15.32 -5.76 7.94
C LEU A 174 14.98 -4.27 7.87
N PHE A 175 13.88 -3.87 8.48
CA PHE A 175 13.49 -2.47 8.60
C PHE A 175 14.13 -1.86 9.85
N LYS A 176 14.80 -0.74 9.66
CA LYS A 176 15.30 0.16 10.70
C LYS A 176 14.83 1.57 10.41
N SER A 177 14.83 2.42 11.41
CA SER A 177 14.59 3.85 11.21
C SER A 177 15.55 4.67 12.07
N GLU A 178 15.78 5.92 11.66
CA GLU A 178 16.67 6.86 12.33
C GLU A 178 16.14 8.28 12.15
N GLY A 179 16.05 9.04 13.22
CA GLY A 179 15.60 10.43 13.19
C GLY A 179 14.81 10.84 14.43
N ASP A 180 14.32 12.06 14.41
CA ASP A 180 13.52 12.61 15.50
C ASP A 180 12.09 12.03 15.50
N LEU A 181 11.76 11.31 16.57
CA LEU A 181 10.47 10.66 16.77
C LEU A 181 9.30 11.66 16.80
N LYS A 182 9.53 12.84 17.43
CA LYS A 182 8.54 13.89 17.55
C LYS A 182 8.24 14.54 16.19
N HIS A 183 9.27 14.78 15.39
CA HIS A 183 9.10 15.28 14.02
C HIS A 183 8.29 14.29 13.18
N SER A 184 8.64 13.00 13.20
CA SER A 184 7.90 11.94 12.50
C SER A 184 6.44 11.87 12.95
N THR A 185 6.19 12.00 14.26
CA THR A 185 4.84 12.04 14.83
C THR A 185 4.04 13.22 14.30
N ASN A 186 4.61 14.43 14.27
CA ASN A 186 3.94 15.65 13.79
C ASN A 186 3.51 15.54 12.33
N TYR A 187 4.34 14.95 11.47
CA TYR A 187 3.95 14.68 10.08
C TYR A 187 2.79 13.69 9.97
N SER A 188 2.77 12.68 10.84
CA SER A 188 1.67 11.70 10.87
C SER A 188 0.37 12.33 11.36
N LEU A 189 0.43 13.21 12.36
CA LEU A 189 -0.71 14.00 12.82
C LEU A 189 -1.26 14.90 11.71
N ALA A 190 -0.40 15.60 10.97
CA ALA A 190 -0.80 16.44 9.84
C ALA A 190 -1.50 15.63 8.72
N LEU A 191 -1.02 14.42 8.43
CA LEU A 191 -1.68 13.50 7.50
C LEU A 191 -3.09 13.11 7.99
N TYR A 192 -3.28 12.93 9.29
CA TYR A 192 -4.57 12.61 9.88
C TYR A 192 -5.51 13.81 9.89
N GLU A 193 -5.06 14.96 10.37
CA GLU A 193 -5.85 16.20 10.45
C GLU A 193 -6.39 16.63 9.08
N HIS A 194 -5.54 16.59 8.06
CA HIS A 194 -5.88 17.02 6.70
C HIS A 194 -6.36 15.87 5.79
N ARG A 195 -6.71 14.70 6.33
CA ARG A 195 -7.07 13.49 5.56
C ARG A 195 -8.21 13.67 4.56
N ASN A 196 -9.07 14.67 4.75
CA ASN A 196 -10.18 14.98 3.86
C ASN A 196 -9.76 15.86 2.66
N VAL A 197 -8.60 16.48 2.72
CA VAL A 197 -8.03 17.25 1.60
C VAL A 197 -7.58 16.26 0.53
N TRP A 198 -7.96 16.50 -0.72
CA TRP A 198 -7.72 15.54 -1.82
C TRP A 198 -6.25 15.10 -1.93
N TRP A 199 -5.32 16.05 -1.78
CA TRP A 199 -3.89 15.80 -1.88
C TRP A 199 -3.39 14.86 -0.76
N ILE A 200 -3.76 15.16 0.48
CA ILE A 200 -3.39 14.32 1.63
C ILE A 200 -4.05 12.94 1.54
N ARG A 201 -5.30 12.86 1.04
CA ARG A 201 -5.96 11.59 0.80
C ARG A 201 -5.21 10.74 -0.22
N GLU A 202 -4.68 11.33 -1.30
CA GLU A 202 -3.86 10.60 -2.29
C GLU A 202 -2.52 10.15 -1.70
N ILE A 203 -1.90 10.94 -0.82
CA ILE A 203 -0.70 10.54 -0.07
C ILE A 203 -1.03 9.34 0.82
N ASN A 204 -2.07 9.43 1.64
CA ASN A 204 -2.50 8.33 2.52
C ASN A 204 -2.83 7.07 1.72
N SER A 205 -3.50 7.19 0.58
CA SER A 205 -3.78 6.06 -0.31
C SER A 205 -2.50 5.45 -0.91
N THR A 206 -1.49 6.26 -1.17
CA THR A 206 -0.19 5.79 -1.65
C THR A 206 0.56 5.03 -0.55
N ILE A 207 0.56 5.56 0.68
CA ILE A 207 1.12 4.88 1.86
C ILE A 207 0.42 3.52 2.06
N GLU A 208 -0.91 3.51 2.10
CA GLU A 208 -1.69 2.27 2.28
C GLU A 208 -1.38 1.22 1.19
N ARG A 209 -1.27 1.64 -0.07
CA ARG A 209 -0.93 0.75 -1.18
C ARG A 209 0.48 0.17 -1.05
N THR A 210 1.46 0.98 -0.66
CA THR A 210 2.85 0.54 -0.47
C THR A 210 2.95 -0.43 0.70
N LEU A 211 2.27 -0.15 1.81
CA LEU A 211 2.20 -1.06 2.96
C LEU A 211 1.54 -2.40 2.60
N LYS A 212 0.47 -2.41 1.80
CA LYS A 212 -0.11 -3.66 1.26
C LYS A 212 0.86 -4.43 0.38
N ARG A 213 1.79 -3.75 -0.29
CA ARG A 213 2.84 -4.41 -1.06
C ARG A 213 3.90 -5.03 -0.15
N VAL A 214 4.20 -4.39 0.99
CA VAL A 214 5.05 -4.97 2.04
C VAL A 214 4.43 -6.26 2.57
N ASP A 215 3.15 -6.24 2.95
CA ASP A 215 2.42 -7.42 3.47
C ASP A 215 2.51 -8.65 2.54
N VAL A 216 2.60 -8.43 1.23
CA VAL A 216 2.61 -9.51 0.22
C VAL A 216 3.96 -9.64 -0.50
N SER A 217 5.03 -9.20 0.12
CA SER A 217 6.37 -9.19 -0.49
C SER A 217 6.96 -10.60 -0.71
N ALA A 218 6.43 -11.62 -0.05
CA ALA A 218 6.97 -12.98 0.00
C ALA A 218 8.43 -13.01 0.46
N ARG A 219 8.75 -12.20 1.46
CA ARG A 219 10.04 -12.13 2.16
C ARG A 219 9.78 -12.21 3.66
N SER A 220 10.76 -12.71 4.41
CA SER A 220 10.72 -12.57 5.86
C SER A 220 10.97 -11.12 6.24
N LEU A 221 10.07 -10.54 7.01
CA LEU A 221 10.12 -9.15 7.42
C LEU A 221 10.51 -9.05 8.88
N ILE A 222 11.59 -8.37 9.15
CA ILE A 222 12.08 -8.11 10.51
C ILE A 222 12.13 -6.59 10.70
N ALA A 223 11.69 -6.11 11.85
CA ALA A 223 11.88 -4.72 12.26
C ALA A 223 12.73 -4.66 13.51
N ALA A 224 13.75 -3.80 13.51
CA ALA A 224 14.56 -3.50 14.68
C ALA A 224 14.29 -2.07 15.14
N VAL A 225 13.80 -1.94 16.36
CA VAL A 225 13.57 -0.67 17.03
C VAL A 225 14.76 -0.44 17.98
N GLU A 226 15.60 0.50 17.59
CA GLU A 226 16.82 0.87 18.31
C GLU A 226 16.66 2.28 18.88
N PRO A 227 17.51 2.74 19.80
CA PRO A 227 17.59 4.15 20.13
C PRO A 227 17.70 5.01 18.87
N GLU A 228 17.14 6.21 18.92
CA GLU A 228 17.01 7.12 17.75
C GLU A 228 16.09 6.64 16.63
N SER A 229 15.39 5.53 16.82
CA SER A 229 14.35 5.12 15.88
C SER A 229 13.21 6.13 15.86
N CYS A 230 12.70 6.43 14.66
CA CYS A 230 11.58 7.35 14.47
C CYS A 230 10.28 6.65 14.00
N PHE A 231 10.07 5.41 14.45
CA PHE A 231 8.86 4.65 14.14
C PHE A 231 7.64 5.23 14.83
N SER A 232 6.98 6.16 14.14
CA SER A 232 5.73 6.78 14.57
C SER A 232 4.72 6.80 13.42
N GLY A 233 3.44 6.74 13.75
CA GLY A 233 2.35 6.86 12.81
C GLY A 233 2.51 5.91 11.61
N PHE A 234 2.59 6.44 10.38
CA PHE A 234 2.71 5.58 9.19
C PHE A 234 4.03 4.80 9.10
N LEU A 235 5.12 5.27 9.72
CA LEU A 235 6.37 4.49 9.80
C LEU A 235 6.23 3.32 10.78
N LEU A 236 5.44 3.45 11.83
CA LEU A 236 5.16 2.34 12.75
C LEU A 236 4.47 1.17 12.05
N GLU A 237 3.75 1.41 10.95
CA GLU A 237 3.13 0.34 10.16
C GLU A 237 4.15 -0.68 9.60
N PHE A 238 5.43 -0.29 9.39
CA PHE A 238 6.48 -1.23 8.98
C PHE A 238 6.85 -2.20 10.12
N VAL A 239 6.86 -1.72 11.36
CA VAL A 239 7.05 -2.56 12.54
C VAL A 239 5.86 -3.50 12.73
N LEU A 240 4.64 -2.99 12.53
CA LEU A 240 3.41 -3.78 12.64
C LEU A 240 3.25 -4.79 11.48
N ALA A 241 3.82 -4.52 10.31
CA ALA A 241 3.84 -5.43 9.16
C ALA A 241 4.90 -6.51 9.26
N ALA A 242 5.93 -6.33 10.10
CA ALA A 242 7.03 -7.28 10.23
C ALA A 242 6.56 -8.61 10.84
N ASP A 243 7.13 -9.72 10.39
CA ASP A 243 6.91 -11.05 10.97
C ASP A 243 7.47 -11.11 12.40
N GLN A 244 8.59 -10.41 12.62
CA GLN A 244 9.22 -10.24 13.93
C GLN A 244 9.61 -8.77 14.14
N ALA A 245 9.24 -8.22 15.29
CA ALA A 245 9.66 -6.92 15.73
C ALA A 245 10.54 -7.09 16.99
N LEU A 246 11.75 -6.58 16.92
CA LEU A 246 12.72 -6.62 17.99
C LEU A 246 12.91 -5.19 18.48
N MET A 247 12.86 -5.00 19.78
CA MET A 247 13.06 -3.70 20.41
C MET A 247 14.17 -3.81 21.45
N LEU A 248 15.13 -2.92 21.39
CA LEU A 248 16.21 -2.88 22.37
C LEU A 248 15.62 -2.45 23.72
N LEU A 249 15.85 -3.23 24.74
CA LEU A 249 15.27 -2.98 26.07
C LEU A 249 16.06 -1.88 26.83
N ASP A 250 17.36 -1.95 26.75
CA ASP A 250 18.29 -0.98 27.33
C ASP A 250 19.01 -0.24 26.20
N GLY A 251 19.61 0.91 26.46
CA GLY A 251 20.37 1.64 25.44
C GLY A 251 21.58 0.85 24.92
N PHE A 252 22.36 1.43 24.03
CA PHE A 252 23.63 0.85 23.59
C PHE A 252 24.65 0.89 24.75
N GLU A 253 25.67 0.02 24.67
CA GLU A 253 26.73 -0.04 25.71
C GLU A 253 27.37 1.32 25.98
N ASP A 254 27.53 2.15 24.93
CA ASP A 254 28.09 3.50 25.00
C ASP A 254 27.09 4.56 25.48
N GLU A 255 25.77 4.30 25.33
CA GLU A 255 24.67 5.22 25.66
C GLU A 255 23.51 4.45 26.33
N PRO A 256 23.69 3.95 27.56
CA PRO A 256 22.71 3.08 28.21
C PRO A 256 21.40 3.78 28.60
N ASP A 257 21.40 5.09 28.69
CA ASP A 257 20.24 5.90 29.07
C ASP A 257 19.32 6.25 27.87
N LEU A 258 19.74 5.92 26.63
CA LEU A 258 18.97 6.20 25.43
C LEU A 258 18.04 5.03 25.12
N GLU A 259 16.78 5.16 25.48
CA GLU A 259 15.77 4.11 25.30
C GLU A 259 15.21 4.10 23.87
N ALA A 260 14.87 2.90 23.38
CA ALA A 260 14.16 2.74 22.13
C ALA A 260 12.66 3.00 22.34
N GLU A 261 12.05 3.81 21.48
CA GLU A 261 10.64 4.19 21.58
C GLU A 261 9.89 4.00 20.26
N VAL A 262 8.57 3.80 20.37
CA VAL A 262 7.63 3.84 19.25
C VAL A 262 6.40 4.65 19.65
N THR A 263 5.84 5.42 18.70
CA THR A 263 4.67 6.25 19.00
C THR A 263 3.53 5.93 18.01
N PRO A 264 2.43 5.29 18.46
CA PRO A 264 1.24 5.16 17.64
C PRO A 264 0.51 6.50 17.51
N THR A 265 -0.16 6.68 16.38
CA THR A 265 -1.07 7.81 16.13
C THR A 265 -2.43 7.27 15.67
N GLU A 266 -3.42 8.15 15.50
CA GLU A 266 -4.75 7.79 15.00
C GLU A 266 -4.70 7.05 13.66
N LEU A 267 -3.66 7.26 12.86
CA LEU A 267 -3.46 6.57 11.58
C LEU A 267 -3.32 5.05 11.73
N ASN A 268 -2.81 4.57 12.87
CA ASN A 268 -2.61 3.15 13.12
C ASN A 268 -3.92 2.42 13.49
N PHE A 269 -4.96 3.17 13.88
CA PHE A 269 -6.24 2.61 14.29
C PHE A 269 -7.26 2.50 13.14
N GLY A 270 -6.83 1.94 12.01
CA GLY A 270 -7.72 1.55 10.91
C GLY A 270 -7.65 2.40 9.65
N HIS A 271 -6.72 3.35 9.53
CA HIS A 271 -6.54 4.13 8.31
C HIS A 271 -5.80 3.35 7.22
N TYR A 272 -4.77 2.58 7.58
CA TYR A 272 -3.96 1.81 6.63
C TYR A 272 -4.33 0.32 6.67
N LYS A 273 -5.45 -0.01 6.03
CA LYS A 273 -5.98 -1.37 6.04
C LYS A 273 -5.19 -2.31 5.14
N MET A 274 -5.01 -3.54 5.62
CA MET A 274 -4.54 -4.65 4.80
C MET A 274 -5.59 -5.06 3.75
N ALA A 275 -5.23 -5.98 2.85
CA ALA A 275 -6.12 -6.45 1.79
C ALA A 275 -7.41 -7.11 2.32
N ASN A 276 -7.38 -7.68 3.52
CA ASN A 276 -8.54 -8.28 4.20
C ASN A 276 -9.47 -7.25 4.86
N GLY A 277 -9.09 -5.96 4.88
CA GLY A 277 -9.88 -4.87 5.46
C GLY A 277 -9.64 -4.60 6.95
N LEU A 278 -8.72 -5.34 7.59
CA LEU A 278 -8.30 -5.12 8.97
C LEU A 278 -7.05 -4.24 9.02
N SER A 279 -6.85 -3.52 10.13
CA SER A 279 -5.55 -2.89 10.39
C SER A 279 -4.53 -3.93 10.88
N ARG A 280 -3.23 -3.62 10.73
CA ARG A 280 -2.17 -4.50 11.25
C ARG A 280 -2.23 -4.62 12.76
N LEU A 281 -2.60 -3.53 13.43
CA LEU A 281 -2.80 -3.52 14.87
C LEU A 281 -3.91 -4.51 15.30
N GLN A 282 -5.07 -4.53 14.59
CA GLN A 282 -6.17 -5.46 14.86
C GLN A 282 -5.82 -6.93 14.63
N THR A 283 -4.79 -7.22 13.84
CA THR A 283 -4.37 -8.60 13.60
C THR A 283 -3.31 -9.07 14.58
N ARG A 284 -2.64 -8.16 15.27
CA ARG A 284 -1.64 -8.51 16.30
C ARG A 284 -2.23 -8.65 17.70
N PHE A 285 -3.28 -7.91 17.98
CA PHE A 285 -3.94 -7.82 19.28
C PHE A 285 -5.43 -8.08 19.19
#